data_88ef9933892ebccb04d609f88b619020
#
_entry.id   88ef9933892ebccb04d609f88b619020
#
_cell.length_a   1.000
_cell.length_b   1.000
_cell.length_c   1.000
_cell.angle_alpha   90.00
_cell.angle_beta   90.00
_cell.angle_gamma   90.00
#
_symmetry.space_group_name_H-M   'P 1'
#
loop_
_entity.id
_entity.type
_entity.pdbx_description
1 polymer ?
#
loop_
_entity_poly.entity_id
_entity_poly.type
_entity_poly.pdbx_seq_one_letter_code
_entity_poly.pdbx_strand_id
1 'polypeptide(L)'
;LDEHVQAARGDIAWANDGRTFLYTVIDDEHRPRWVYRHVIGTPAAADECVYTERDPGFFLGVDRTESGRYLLIDSHDHSTSEVRWLPAAAPEQPPRLIAAREPGIEYSVSDHGDEWLIHTNADGAEDFMIARAPIGTTGRAAWRPLVPHRPGRLIEGMRVYADWVVRQELEDAESRLVIHERASGDEHVIAQPDPCIETGLVGGLEYQTDW
;
A
#
# COMPACT_ATOMS: atom_id res chain seq x y z
N LEU A 1 -7.00 29.49 -2.35
CA LEU A 1 -7.86 28.89 -1.31
C LEU A 1 -7.12 29.00 0.01
N ASP A 2 -7.69 29.71 0.99
CA ASP A 2 -7.15 29.82 2.35
C ASP A 2 -7.79 28.74 3.24
N GLU A 3 -7.64 27.47 2.82
CA GLU A 3 -8.09 26.34 3.60
C GLU A 3 -6.97 25.87 4.51
N HIS A 4 -7.26 25.77 5.81
CA HIS A 4 -6.30 25.36 6.81
C HIS A 4 -6.88 24.25 7.67
N VAL A 5 -6.19 23.11 7.66
CA VAL A 5 -6.51 21.95 8.50
C VAL A 5 -5.50 21.88 9.64
N GLN A 6 -6.00 21.98 10.89
CA GLN A 6 -5.14 21.89 12.08
C GLN A 6 -4.76 20.45 12.40
N ALA A 7 -3.57 20.25 12.96
CA ALA A 7 -3.04 18.96 13.40
C ALA A 7 -2.96 17.87 12.31
N ALA A 8 -3.02 18.25 11.02
CA ALA A 8 -2.77 17.33 9.93
C ALA A 8 -1.29 16.94 9.89
N ARG A 9 -0.98 15.64 9.68
CA ARG A 9 0.40 15.14 9.61
C ARG A 9 1.08 15.44 8.27
N GLY A 10 0.32 15.59 7.20
CA GLY A 10 0.85 15.82 5.86
C GLY A 10 0.67 14.66 4.88
N ASP A 11 0.25 13.48 5.34
CA ASP A 11 -0.14 12.39 4.45
C ASP A 11 -1.50 12.73 3.83
N ILE A 12 -1.58 12.74 2.50
CA ILE A 12 -2.79 13.10 1.74
C ILE A 12 -2.98 12.11 0.60
N ALA A 13 -4.19 11.54 0.50
CA ALA A 13 -4.58 10.67 -0.59
C ALA A 13 -5.78 11.26 -1.35
N TRP A 14 -5.56 11.64 -2.62
CA TRP A 14 -6.55 12.31 -3.45
C TRP A 14 -7.50 11.33 -4.13
N ALA A 15 -8.79 11.63 -4.05
CA ALA A 15 -9.83 10.96 -4.85
C ALA A 15 -9.80 11.39 -6.33
N ASN A 16 -10.52 10.65 -7.18
CA ASN A 16 -10.53 10.88 -8.62
C ASN A 16 -11.32 12.12 -9.06
N ASP A 17 -12.12 12.69 -8.17
CA ASP A 17 -12.90 13.91 -8.43
C ASP A 17 -12.03 15.20 -8.40
N GLY A 18 -10.76 15.07 -7.97
CA GLY A 18 -9.82 16.19 -7.82
C GLY A 18 -10.24 17.22 -6.76
N ARG A 19 -11.19 16.90 -5.90
CA ARG A 19 -11.72 17.77 -4.85
C ARG A 19 -11.75 17.13 -3.47
N THR A 20 -11.87 15.83 -3.41
CA THR A 20 -11.93 15.08 -2.16
C THR A 20 -10.59 14.44 -1.88
N PHE A 21 -10.15 14.49 -0.63
CA PHE A 21 -8.96 13.78 -0.19
C PHE A 21 -9.13 13.24 1.23
N LEU A 22 -8.39 12.17 1.52
CA LEU A 22 -8.17 11.68 2.87
C LEU A 22 -6.90 12.29 3.45
N TYR A 23 -6.89 12.54 4.74
CA TYR A 23 -5.70 13.00 5.46
C TYR A 23 -5.69 12.48 6.90
N THR A 24 -4.50 12.40 7.48
CA THR A 24 -4.32 11.96 8.88
C THR A 24 -4.25 13.12 9.83
N VAL A 25 -4.84 12.95 11.01
CA VAL A 25 -4.81 13.92 12.13
C VAL A 25 -4.14 13.26 13.33
N ILE A 26 -3.25 14.01 13.98
CA ILE A 26 -2.51 13.57 15.15
C ILE A 26 -3.26 13.91 16.45
N ASP A 27 -3.02 13.09 17.48
CA ASP A 27 -3.46 13.37 18.85
C ASP A 27 -2.48 14.31 19.60
N ASP A 28 -2.76 14.59 20.87
CA ASP A 28 -1.92 15.44 21.71
C ASP A 28 -0.50 14.87 21.95
N GLU A 29 -0.31 13.57 21.70
CA GLU A 29 0.99 12.91 21.78
C GLU A 29 1.68 12.81 20.39
N HIS A 30 1.18 13.57 19.41
CA HIS A 30 1.67 13.66 18.04
C HIS A 30 1.60 12.32 17.25
N ARG A 31 0.68 11.43 17.64
CA ARG A 31 0.45 10.17 16.92
C ARG A 31 -0.69 10.32 15.92
N PRO A 32 -0.56 9.89 14.66
CA PRO A 32 -1.65 9.87 13.70
C PRO A 32 -2.71 8.87 14.17
N ARG A 33 -3.89 9.39 14.53
CA ARG A 33 -4.95 8.63 15.18
C ARG A 33 -6.26 8.62 14.42
N TRP A 34 -6.50 9.63 13.62
CA TRP A 34 -7.74 9.77 12.86
C TRP A 34 -7.44 9.97 11.39
N VAL A 35 -8.31 9.41 10.55
CA VAL A 35 -8.38 9.73 9.13
C VAL A 35 -9.65 10.49 8.87
N TYR A 36 -9.52 11.67 8.29
CA TYR A 36 -10.63 12.52 7.88
C TYR A 36 -10.73 12.58 6.36
N ARG A 37 -11.94 12.85 5.89
CA ARG A 37 -12.25 13.17 4.51
C ARG A 37 -12.59 14.64 4.40
N HIS A 38 -11.87 15.36 3.55
CA HIS A 38 -12.09 16.75 3.22
C HIS A 38 -12.58 16.91 1.80
N VAL A 39 -13.46 17.90 1.57
CA VAL A 39 -13.89 18.32 0.23
C VAL A 39 -13.49 19.78 0.03
N ILE A 40 -12.62 20.06 -0.94
CA ILE A 40 -12.18 21.43 -1.25
C ILE A 40 -13.37 22.38 -1.41
N GLY A 41 -13.30 23.52 -0.72
CA GLY A 41 -14.35 24.54 -0.70
C GLY A 41 -15.32 24.38 0.46
N THR A 42 -15.15 23.37 1.33
CA THR A 42 -15.89 23.25 2.59
C THR A 42 -15.01 23.60 3.79
N PRO A 43 -15.58 24.11 4.88
CA PRO A 43 -14.77 24.36 6.07
C PRO A 43 -14.30 23.03 6.70
N ALA A 44 -13.07 22.99 7.22
CA ALA A 44 -12.50 21.79 7.86
C ALA A 44 -13.34 21.27 9.05
N ALA A 45 -14.14 22.13 9.69
CA ALA A 45 -15.07 21.70 10.73
C ALA A 45 -16.23 20.82 10.23
N ALA A 46 -16.43 20.74 8.92
CA ALA A 46 -17.42 19.88 8.29
C ALA A 46 -16.83 18.53 7.83
N ASP A 47 -15.53 18.30 8.05
CA ASP A 47 -14.87 17.08 7.63
C ASP A 47 -15.36 15.88 8.41
N GLU A 48 -15.51 14.77 7.70
CA GLU A 48 -15.98 13.51 8.27
C GLU A 48 -14.80 12.64 8.70
N CYS A 49 -14.80 12.20 9.98
CA CYS A 49 -13.87 11.18 10.44
C CYS A 49 -14.29 9.82 9.87
N VAL A 50 -13.50 9.29 8.95
CA VAL A 50 -13.78 8.02 8.26
C VAL A 50 -13.15 6.81 8.95
N TYR A 51 -12.11 7.04 9.75
CA TYR A 51 -11.47 5.99 10.53
C TYR A 51 -10.81 6.53 11.79
N THR A 52 -10.84 5.74 12.86
CA THR A 52 -10.16 6.03 14.13
C THR A 52 -9.35 4.81 14.56
N GLU A 53 -8.05 4.97 14.75
CA GLU A 53 -7.22 3.98 15.40
C GLU A 53 -7.36 4.11 16.92
N ARG A 54 -7.73 3.03 17.57
CA ARG A 54 -7.99 3.01 19.03
C ARG A 54 -6.80 2.50 19.83
N ASP A 55 -5.94 1.71 19.18
CA ASP A 55 -4.73 1.18 19.81
C ASP A 55 -3.61 2.23 19.73
N PRO A 56 -3.10 2.70 20.88
CA PRO A 56 -2.04 3.72 20.89
C PRO A 56 -0.69 3.21 20.38
N GLY A 57 -0.51 1.91 20.21
CA GLY A 57 0.70 1.32 19.63
C GLY A 57 0.75 1.38 18.10
N PHE A 58 -0.36 1.75 17.45
CA PHE A 58 -0.47 1.76 16.00
C PHE A 58 -0.44 3.18 15.44
N PHE A 59 0.17 3.33 14.27
CA PHE A 59 0.24 4.56 13.50
C PHE A 59 -0.66 4.46 12.28
N LEU A 60 -1.23 5.59 11.84
CA LEU A 60 -2.04 5.68 10.63
C LEU A 60 -1.28 6.36 9.50
N GLY A 61 -1.44 5.83 8.30
CA GLY A 61 -1.11 6.45 7.04
C GLY A 61 -2.29 6.43 6.07
N VAL A 62 -2.25 7.29 5.07
CA VAL A 62 -3.15 7.24 3.92
C VAL A 62 -2.32 7.28 2.65
N ASP A 63 -2.73 6.50 1.68
CA ASP A 63 -2.06 6.42 0.39
C ASP A 63 -3.09 6.16 -0.73
N ARG A 64 -2.61 6.13 -1.94
CA ARG A 64 -3.37 5.81 -3.13
C ARG A 64 -2.61 4.76 -3.93
N THR A 65 -3.32 3.74 -4.40
CA THR A 65 -2.69 2.72 -5.24
C THR A 65 -2.12 3.33 -6.53
N GLU A 66 -1.09 2.70 -7.10
CA GLU A 66 -0.41 3.17 -8.31
C GLU A 66 -1.38 3.32 -9.50
N SER A 67 -2.39 2.46 -9.59
CA SER A 67 -3.46 2.56 -10.59
C SER A 67 -4.35 3.79 -10.42
N GLY A 68 -4.33 4.39 -9.23
CA GLY A 68 -5.23 5.47 -8.84
C GLY A 68 -6.67 5.04 -8.60
N ARG A 69 -6.98 3.74 -8.56
CA ARG A 69 -8.35 3.25 -8.38
C ARG A 69 -8.82 3.24 -6.94
N TYR A 70 -7.89 3.12 -5.99
CA TYR A 70 -8.23 2.96 -4.58
C TYR A 70 -7.43 3.90 -3.69
N LEU A 71 -8.09 4.37 -2.64
CA LEU A 71 -7.47 5.02 -1.50
C LEU A 71 -7.26 3.98 -0.42
N LEU A 72 -6.12 4.03 0.24
CA LEU A 72 -5.72 3.11 1.29
C LEU A 72 -5.64 3.84 2.63
N ILE A 73 -6.03 3.15 3.69
CA ILE A 73 -5.78 3.54 5.07
C ILE A 73 -4.96 2.41 5.68
N ASP A 74 -3.71 2.70 5.97
CA ASP A 74 -2.78 1.79 6.59
C ASP A 74 -2.69 2.05 8.09
N SER A 75 -2.80 0.99 8.89
CA SER A 75 -2.62 1.02 10.33
C SER A 75 -1.57 -0.01 10.72
N HIS A 76 -0.44 0.42 11.28
CA HIS A 76 0.69 -0.46 11.56
C HIS A 76 1.43 -0.09 12.84
N ASP A 77 2.10 -1.08 13.41
CA ASP A 77 3.21 -0.91 14.33
C ASP A 77 4.52 -1.38 13.67
N HIS A 78 5.53 -1.79 14.43
CA HIS A 78 6.83 -2.21 13.89
C HIS A 78 6.83 -3.62 13.28
N SER A 79 5.77 -4.42 13.45
CA SER A 79 5.72 -5.82 13.08
C SER A 79 4.34 -6.32 12.66
N THR A 80 3.35 -5.45 12.70
CA THR A 80 1.94 -5.82 12.47
C THR A 80 1.28 -4.74 11.65
N SER A 81 0.50 -5.12 10.64
CA SER A 81 -0.24 -4.16 9.83
C SER A 81 -1.69 -4.57 9.59
N GLU A 82 -2.50 -3.58 9.27
CA GLU A 82 -3.89 -3.72 8.85
C GLU A 82 -4.21 -2.66 7.80
N VAL A 83 -4.76 -3.06 6.67
CA VAL A 83 -5.07 -2.14 5.56
C VAL A 83 -6.56 -2.14 5.29
N ARG A 84 -7.11 -0.94 5.13
CA ARG A 84 -8.44 -0.69 4.60
C ARG A 84 -8.36 0.05 3.28
N TRP A 85 -9.38 -0.11 2.46
CA TRP A 85 -9.47 0.51 1.16
C TRP A 85 -10.87 1.05 0.87
N LEU A 86 -10.95 2.06 0.00
CA LEU A 86 -12.19 2.54 -0.59
C LEU A 86 -11.95 2.97 -2.04
N PRO A 87 -12.98 2.94 -2.91
CA PRO A 87 -12.81 3.37 -4.29
C PRO A 87 -12.45 4.86 -4.37
N ALA A 88 -11.41 5.23 -5.09
CA ALA A 88 -11.04 6.62 -5.31
C ALA A 88 -12.07 7.39 -6.17
N ALA A 89 -12.90 6.66 -6.94
CA ALA A 89 -14.00 7.23 -7.71
C ALA A 89 -15.29 7.43 -6.88
N ALA A 90 -15.35 6.88 -5.66
CA ALA A 90 -16.50 6.98 -4.75
C ALA A 90 -16.01 7.15 -3.30
N PRO A 91 -15.33 8.28 -3.02
CA PRO A 91 -14.66 8.50 -1.74
C PRO A 91 -15.61 8.60 -0.55
N GLU A 92 -16.92 8.77 -0.78
CA GLU A 92 -17.97 8.78 0.25
C GLU A 92 -18.28 7.39 0.82
N GLN A 93 -17.83 6.31 0.18
CA GLN A 93 -18.05 4.96 0.69
C GLN A 93 -17.23 4.71 1.96
N PRO A 94 -17.75 3.87 2.88
CA PRO A 94 -17.00 3.49 4.06
C PRO A 94 -15.77 2.63 3.68
N PRO A 95 -14.65 2.79 4.39
CA PRO A 95 -13.47 1.96 4.20
C PRO A 95 -13.76 0.48 4.47
N ARG A 96 -13.29 -0.40 3.59
CA ARG A 96 -13.43 -1.86 3.67
C ARG A 96 -12.12 -2.48 4.11
N LEU A 97 -12.18 -3.47 4.98
CA LEU A 97 -11.01 -4.18 5.48
C LEU A 97 -10.48 -5.18 4.44
N ILE A 98 -9.16 -5.23 4.25
CA ILE A 98 -8.46 -6.30 3.49
C ILE A 98 -8.36 -7.55 4.37
N ALA A 99 -7.62 -7.47 5.47
CA ALA A 99 -7.52 -8.51 6.48
C ALA A 99 -7.30 -7.89 7.86
N ALA A 100 -7.89 -8.50 8.88
CA ALA A 100 -7.66 -8.07 10.26
C ALA A 100 -6.20 -8.29 10.64
N ARG A 101 -5.67 -7.38 11.47
CA ARG A 101 -4.32 -7.49 12.00
C ARG A 101 -4.16 -8.75 12.86
N GLU A 102 -3.02 -9.38 12.71
CA GLU A 102 -2.57 -10.51 13.55
C GLU A 102 -1.15 -10.17 14.02
N PRO A 103 -0.86 -10.33 15.32
CA PRO A 103 0.47 -9.98 15.85
C PRO A 103 1.61 -10.65 15.06
N GLY A 104 2.59 -9.88 14.63
CA GLY A 104 3.73 -10.34 13.85
C GLY A 104 3.45 -10.54 12.35
N ILE A 105 2.24 -10.26 11.88
CA ILE A 105 1.93 -10.31 10.45
C ILE A 105 1.92 -8.91 9.87
N GLU A 106 2.82 -8.71 8.94
CA GLU A 106 2.95 -7.50 8.15
C GLU A 106 2.40 -7.73 6.74
N TYR A 107 1.70 -6.72 6.21
CA TYR A 107 1.34 -6.72 4.80
C TYR A 107 1.07 -5.32 4.27
N SER A 108 1.38 -5.14 3.01
CA SER A 108 0.97 -3.99 2.19
C SER A 108 0.27 -4.48 0.93
N VAL A 109 -0.48 -3.60 0.26
CA VAL A 109 -1.27 -3.99 -0.90
C VAL A 109 -1.14 -2.99 -2.04
N SER A 110 -1.17 -3.51 -3.26
CA SER A 110 -1.41 -2.75 -4.49
C SER A 110 -2.45 -3.49 -5.33
N ASP A 111 -3.18 -2.79 -6.16
CA ASP A 111 -4.15 -3.42 -7.05
C ASP A 111 -3.57 -3.68 -8.44
N HIS A 112 -3.87 -4.85 -9.01
CA HIS A 112 -3.48 -5.23 -10.36
C HIS A 112 -4.62 -5.95 -11.08
N GLY A 113 -5.24 -5.28 -12.02
CA GLY A 113 -6.48 -5.78 -12.63
C GLY A 113 -7.60 -5.92 -11.60
N ASP A 114 -8.13 -7.13 -11.43
CA ASP A 114 -9.23 -7.43 -10.51
C ASP A 114 -8.74 -8.09 -9.20
N GLU A 115 -7.44 -8.03 -8.94
CA GLU A 115 -6.81 -8.65 -7.77
C GLU A 115 -6.03 -7.63 -6.95
N TRP A 116 -5.96 -7.87 -5.64
CA TRP A 116 -4.93 -7.33 -4.76
C TRP A 116 -3.66 -8.14 -4.93
N LEU A 117 -2.52 -7.48 -5.09
CA LEU A 117 -1.20 -8.02 -4.83
C LEU A 117 -0.81 -7.62 -3.42
N ILE A 118 -0.36 -8.59 -2.65
CA ILE A 118 -0.17 -8.48 -1.20
C ILE A 118 1.25 -8.92 -0.88
N HIS A 119 2.09 -7.96 -0.52
CA HIS A 119 3.42 -8.22 0.00
C HIS A 119 3.31 -8.51 1.50
N THR A 120 3.75 -9.69 1.96
CA THR A 120 3.48 -10.13 3.33
C THR A 120 4.47 -11.18 3.83
N ASN A 121 4.65 -11.22 5.16
CA ASN A 121 5.37 -12.29 5.89
C ASN A 121 4.42 -13.38 6.44
N ALA A 122 3.15 -13.37 6.05
CA ALA A 122 2.18 -14.35 6.52
C ALA A 122 2.57 -15.80 6.17
N ASP A 123 1.96 -16.76 6.90
CA ASP A 123 2.11 -18.21 6.67
C ASP A 123 3.55 -18.71 6.75
N GLY A 124 4.38 -18.07 7.59
CA GLY A 124 5.79 -18.42 7.79
C GLY A 124 6.74 -17.89 6.72
N ALA A 125 6.32 -16.92 5.94
CA ALA A 125 7.13 -16.27 4.92
C ALA A 125 8.08 -15.22 5.55
N GLU A 126 9.08 -15.66 6.33
CA GLU A 126 9.99 -14.76 7.07
C GLU A 126 10.73 -13.76 6.16
N ASP A 127 11.05 -14.14 4.92
CA ASP A 127 11.68 -13.29 3.90
C ASP A 127 10.63 -12.70 2.94
N PHE A 128 9.37 -12.63 3.37
CA PHE A 128 8.22 -12.17 2.62
C PHE A 128 7.88 -12.99 1.37
N MET A 129 6.67 -12.81 0.91
CA MET A 129 6.13 -13.32 -0.35
C MET A 129 5.21 -12.28 -0.98
N ILE A 130 4.87 -12.46 -2.25
CA ILE A 130 3.75 -11.75 -2.87
C ILE A 130 2.60 -12.73 -3.01
N ALA A 131 1.51 -12.46 -2.33
CA ALA A 131 0.25 -13.16 -2.51
C ALA A 131 -0.70 -12.36 -3.40
N ARG A 132 -1.77 -13.00 -3.87
CA ARG A 132 -2.87 -12.36 -4.58
C ARG A 132 -4.21 -12.78 -4.02
N ALA A 133 -5.21 -11.90 -4.12
CA ALA A 133 -6.60 -12.19 -3.75
C ALA A 133 -7.55 -11.36 -4.61
N PRO A 134 -8.75 -11.85 -4.95
CA PRO A 134 -9.75 -11.05 -5.68
C PRO A 134 -10.14 -9.80 -4.89
N ILE A 135 -10.25 -8.65 -5.58
CA ILE A 135 -10.73 -7.42 -4.97
C ILE A 135 -12.16 -7.61 -4.43
N GLY A 136 -12.37 -7.14 -3.20
CA GLY A 136 -13.66 -7.30 -2.50
C GLY A 136 -13.73 -8.52 -1.58
N THR A 137 -12.74 -9.42 -1.61
CA THR A 137 -12.62 -10.45 -0.58
C THR A 137 -11.99 -9.88 0.68
N THR A 138 -12.39 -10.42 1.84
CA THR A 138 -11.84 -10.02 3.13
C THR A 138 -11.23 -11.22 3.84
N GLY A 139 -10.09 -10.98 4.49
CA GLY A 139 -9.38 -11.98 5.28
C GLY A 139 -8.37 -12.81 4.49
N ARG A 140 -7.37 -13.32 5.21
CA ARG A 140 -6.22 -14.06 4.65
C ARG A 140 -6.56 -15.39 3.99
N ALA A 141 -7.71 -15.98 4.30
CA ALA A 141 -8.14 -17.25 3.72
C ALA A 141 -8.27 -17.23 2.18
N ALA A 142 -8.44 -16.02 1.61
CA ALA A 142 -8.50 -15.82 0.15
C ALA A 142 -7.12 -15.64 -0.50
N TRP A 143 -6.06 -15.45 0.28
CA TRP A 143 -4.73 -15.18 -0.24
C TRP A 143 -4.12 -16.44 -0.87
N ARG A 144 -3.52 -16.29 -2.04
CA ARG A 144 -2.84 -17.35 -2.77
C ARG A 144 -1.47 -16.85 -3.21
N PRO A 145 -0.39 -17.60 -2.99
CA PRO A 145 0.94 -17.18 -3.43
C PRO A 145 0.98 -16.90 -4.94
N LEU A 146 1.50 -15.74 -5.31
CA LEU A 146 1.92 -15.40 -6.67
C LEU A 146 3.43 -15.57 -6.80
N VAL A 147 4.20 -14.97 -5.90
CA VAL A 147 5.63 -15.21 -5.75
C VAL A 147 5.83 -15.85 -4.38
N PRO A 148 6.03 -17.18 -4.31
CA PRO A 148 6.16 -17.88 -3.05
C PRO A 148 7.39 -17.43 -2.25
N HIS A 149 7.31 -17.55 -0.93
CA HIS A 149 8.45 -17.39 -0.04
C HIS A 149 9.58 -18.37 -0.43
N ARG A 150 10.81 -17.88 -0.35
CA ARG A 150 12.03 -18.67 -0.50
C ARG A 150 13.04 -18.23 0.55
N PRO A 151 13.46 -19.11 1.48
CA PRO A 151 14.45 -18.76 2.50
C PRO A 151 15.73 -18.15 1.91
N GLY A 152 16.20 -17.06 2.47
CA GLY A 152 17.39 -16.33 2.02
C GLY A 152 17.17 -15.40 0.83
N ARG A 153 15.92 -15.32 0.30
CA ARG A 153 15.54 -14.32 -0.68
C ARG A 153 14.50 -13.38 -0.07
N LEU A 154 14.94 -12.28 0.48
CA LEU A 154 14.07 -11.26 1.02
C LEU A 154 13.42 -10.48 -0.13
N ILE A 155 12.10 -10.42 -0.16
CA ILE A 155 11.37 -9.47 -1.01
C ILE A 155 11.21 -8.19 -0.20
N GLU A 156 11.92 -7.13 -0.59
CA GLU A 156 11.92 -5.85 0.14
C GLU A 156 10.68 -5.00 -0.19
N GLY A 157 10.10 -5.20 -1.38
CA GLY A 157 8.92 -4.48 -1.81
C GLY A 157 8.58 -4.72 -3.27
N MET A 158 7.50 -4.09 -3.72
CA MET A 158 7.06 -4.14 -5.11
C MET A 158 6.48 -2.82 -5.58
N ARG A 159 6.48 -2.62 -6.91
CA ARG A 159 5.72 -1.58 -7.61
C ARG A 159 4.86 -2.24 -8.68
N VAL A 160 3.64 -1.77 -8.81
CA VAL A 160 2.66 -2.33 -9.74
C VAL A 160 2.37 -1.33 -10.85
N TYR A 161 2.53 -1.77 -12.09
CA TYR A 161 2.20 -1.02 -13.30
C TYR A 161 1.08 -1.76 -14.06
N ALA A 162 0.55 -1.17 -15.12
CA ALA A 162 -0.59 -1.75 -15.85
C ALA A 162 -0.30 -3.19 -16.34
N ASP A 163 0.88 -3.40 -16.91
CA ASP A 163 1.27 -4.68 -17.50
C ASP A 163 2.43 -5.37 -16.76
N TRP A 164 2.99 -4.73 -15.73
CA TRP A 164 4.20 -5.15 -15.07
C TRP A 164 4.11 -5.08 -13.55
N VAL A 165 4.76 -6.02 -12.89
CA VAL A 165 5.08 -5.95 -11.47
C VAL A 165 6.58 -5.97 -11.33
N VAL A 166 7.14 -4.95 -10.72
CA VAL A 166 8.57 -4.88 -10.42
C VAL A 166 8.75 -5.10 -8.93
N ARG A 167 9.51 -6.12 -8.56
CA ARG A 167 9.86 -6.38 -7.17
C ARG A 167 11.35 -6.20 -6.94
N GLN A 168 11.67 -5.70 -5.77
CA GLN A 168 13.02 -5.60 -5.27
C GLN A 168 13.29 -6.80 -4.37
N GLU A 169 14.36 -7.51 -4.64
CA GLU A 169 14.82 -8.66 -3.87
C GLU A 169 16.24 -8.45 -3.36
N LEU A 170 16.51 -8.95 -2.16
CA LEU A 170 17.86 -9.09 -1.61
C LEU A 170 18.16 -10.58 -1.42
N GLU A 171 19.20 -11.09 -2.07
CA GLU A 171 19.65 -12.47 -1.95
C GLU A 171 21.18 -12.50 -1.98
N ASP A 172 21.80 -13.23 -1.06
CA ASP A 172 23.26 -13.31 -0.89
C ASP A 172 23.94 -11.91 -0.75
N ALA A 173 23.27 -10.97 -0.10
CA ALA A 173 23.63 -9.57 0.03
C ALA A 173 23.69 -8.77 -1.31
N GLU A 174 23.11 -9.30 -2.37
CA GLU A 174 22.96 -8.63 -3.65
C GLU A 174 21.51 -8.16 -3.83
N SER A 175 21.33 -6.85 -4.02
CA SER A 175 20.02 -6.27 -4.37
C SER A 175 19.77 -6.41 -5.87
N ARG A 176 18.55 -6.80 -6.24
CA ARG A 176 18.15 -6.93 -7.64
C ARG A 176 16.70 -6.56 -7.88
N LEU A 177 16.41 -6.11 -9.08
CA LEU A 177 15.05 -5.86 -9.55
C LEU A 177 14.61 -6.98 -10.49
N VAL A 178 13.43 -7.53 -10.21
CA VAL A 178 12.81 -8.56 -11.04
C VAL A 178 11.51 -8.01 -11.61
N ILE A 179 11.41 -8.03 -12.92
CA ILE A 179 10.22 -7.60 -13.65
C ILE A 179 9.41 -8.84 -14.01
N HIS A 180 8.14 -8.83 -13.64
CA HIS A 180 7.16 -9.85 -13.99
C HIS A 180 6.16 -9.26 -14.99
N GLU A 181 6.05 -9.85 -16.17
CA GLU A 181 5.07 -9.48 -17.18
C GLU A 181 3.73 -10.18 -16.92
N ARG A 182 2.67 -9.38 -16.82
CA ARG A 182 1.33 -9.91 -16.50
C ARG A 182 0.77 -10.83 -17.59
N ALA A 183 0.98 -10.47 -18.85
CA ALA A 183 0.35 -11.17 -19.98
C ALA A 183 0.94 -12.56 -20.22
N SER A 184 2.27 -12.68 -20.19
CA SER A 184 2.98 -13.94 -20.41
C SER A 184 3.23 -14.74 -19.13
N GLY A 185 3.33 -14.04 -17.98
CA GLY A 185 3.83 -14.59 -16.73
C GLY A 185 5.35 -14.72 -16.69
N ASP A 186 6.04 -14.20 -17.70
CA ASP A 186 7.50 -14.25 -17.78
C ASP A 186 8.15 -13.30 -16.76
N GLU A 187 9.30 -13.73 -16.27
CA GLU A 187 10.12 -12.92 -15.38
C GLU A 187 11.52 -12.73 -15.93
N HIS A 188 12.07 -11.53 -15.72
CA HIS A 188 13.48 -11.29 -15.98
C HIS A 188 14.10 -10.42 -14.89
N VAL A 189 15.36 -10.65 -14.62
CA VAL A 189 16.16 -9.85 -13.68
C VAL A 189 16.84 -8.74 -14.46
N ILE A 190 16.78 -7.50 -13.95
CA ILE A 190 17.55 -6.41 -14.53
C ILE A 190 19.03 -6.66 -14.24
N ALA A 191 19.81 -6.83 -15.31
CA ALA A 191 21.25 -7.03 -15.20
C ALA A 191 21.92 -5.77 -14.63
N GLN A 192 22.67 -5.95 -13.56
CA GLN A 192 23.49 -4.90 -12.96
C GLN A 192 24.92 -4.99 -13.50
N PRO A 193 25.55 -3.86 -13.74
CA PRO A 193 26.94 -3.84 -14.24
C PRO A 193 27.97 -4.26 -13.17
N ASP A 194 27.61 -4.17 -11.90
CA ASP A 194 28.47 -4.51 -10.76
C ASP A 194 27.60 -5.05 -9.60
N PRO A 195 27.91 -6.21 -9.00
CA PRO A 195 27.15 -6.79 -7.90
C PRO A 195 27.14 -5.93 -6.62
N CYS A 196 28.06 -4.97 -6.50
CA CYS A 196 28.11 -4.07 -5.35
C CYS A 196 27.22 -2.82 -5.50
N ILE A 197 26.43 -2.73 -6.58
CA ILE A 197 25.50 -1.62 -6.78
C ILE A 197 24.20 -1.92 -6.04
N GLU A 198 23.84 -1.04 -5.12
CA GLU A 198 22.50 -1.02 -4.54
C GLU A 198 21.51 -0.46 -5.56
N THR A 199 20.48 -1.23 -5.86
CA THR A 199 19.35 -0.81 -6.71
C THR A 199 18.08 -0.75 -5.89
N GLY A 200 17.26 0.26 -6.15
CA GLY A 200 16.00 0.44 -5.43
C GLY A 200 14.86 0.87 -6.35
N LEU A 201 13.64 0.62 -5.88
CA LEU A 201 12.43 1.11 -6.50
C LEU A 201 12.24 2.58 -6.16
N VAL A 202 12.25 3.45 -7.15
CA VAL A 202 11.93 4.88 -6.97
C VAL A 202 10.47 5.14 -7.34
N GLY A 203 9.83 6.06 -6.63
CA GLY A 203 8.48 6.51 -6.96
C GLY A 203 8.47 7.48 -8.14
N GLY A 204 7.27 7.76 -8.69
CA GLY A 204 7.06 8.81 -9.69
C GLY A 204 6.95 8.36 -11.14
N LEU A 205 7.00 7.06 -11.42
CA LEU A 205 6.65 6.52 -12.73
C LEU A 205 5.13 6.41 -12.87
N GLU A 206 4.63 6.71 -14.06
CA GLU A 206 3.21 6.56 -14.34
C GLU A 206 2.80 5.09 -14.39
N TYR A 207 1.60 4.78 -13.88
CA TYR A 207 1.07 3.41 -13.86
C TYR A 207 1.01 2.76 -15.25
N GLN A 208 0.73 3.56 -16.29
CA GLN A 208 0.66 3.14 -17.70
C GLN A 208 1.98 3.38 -18.43
N THR A 209 3.08 2.94 -17.86
CA THR A 209 4.40 3.05 -18.50
C THR A 209 4.53 1.99 -19.57
N ASP A 210 4.82 2.41 -20.80
CA ASP A 210 5.29 1.56 -21.90
C ASP A 210 6.82 1.46 -21.83
N TRP A 211 7.33 0.24 -21.87
CA TRP A 211 8.79 -0.06 -21.89
C TRP A 211 9.26 -0.39 -23.29
#